data_31fdcbb4f0ed28ff2e4930950cd3eb8a
#
_entry.id   31fdcbb4f0ed28ff2e4930950cd3eb8a
#
_cell.length_a   1.000
_cell.length_b   1.000
_cell.length_c   1.000
_cell.angle_alpha   90.00
_cell.angle_beta   90.00
_cell.angle_gamma   90.00
#
_symmetry.space_group_name_H-M   'P 1'
#
loop_
_entity.id
_entity.type
_entity.pdbx_description
1 polymer ?
#
loop_
_entity_poly.entity_id
_entity_poly.type
_entity_poly.pdbx_seq_one_letter_code
_entity_poly.pdbx_strand_id
1 'polypeptide(L)'
;TCSVKLYPARVMKRLLPPTIQAIATHPMFGPDSGKDGLEGLPFVMDNVSAHEETWRWWVDEFTSWKMDVLMMSCDQHDREAAWSQGITHFIGRTLAELNLGSTRLATKGYQTLMGVVEQTCNDPLQLFYDLQRYNPYTKQMRMGLRGALVTTMEALKEQEEIL
;
A
#
# COMPACT_ATOMS: atom_id res chain seq x y z
N THR A 1 4.27 14.03 1.12
CA THR A 1 4.21 12.61 0.78
C THR A 1 3.36 11.83 1.78
N CYS A 2 2.64 10.80 1.37
CA CYS A 2 1.82 9.93 2.23
C CYS A 2 1.36 8.68 1.45
N SER A 3 0.95 7.64 2.19
CA SER A 3 0.55 6.35 1.62
C SER A 3 -0.84 6.32 0.98
N VAL A 4 -1.65 7.37 1.15
CA VAL A 4 -2.96 7.56 0.51
C VAL A 4 -2.91 8.87 -0.28
N LYS A 5 -3.50 8.93 -1.47
CA LYS A 5 -3.36 10.09 -2.36
C LYS A 5 -4.63 10.92 -2.51
N LEU A 6 -5.78 10.29 -2.74
CA LEU A 6 -7.02 11.02 -3.05
C LEU A 6 -7.43 11.96 -1.92
N TYR A 7 -7.40 11.49 -0.68
CA TYR A 7 -7.84 12.31 0.46
C TYR A 7 -6.93 13.52 0.67
N PRO A 8 -5.58 13.37 0.80
CA PRO A 8 -4.69 14.52 0.95
C PRO A 8 -4.73 15.48 -0.25
N ALA A 9 -4.80 14.98 -1.48
CA ALA A 9 -4.89 15.82 -2.68
C ALA A 9 -6.15 16.70 -2.67
N ARG A 10 -7.31 16.15 -2.25
CA ARG A 10 -8.54 16.91 -2.07
C ARG A 10 -8.41 17.98 -0.98
N VAL A 11 -7.76 17.66 0.14
CA VAL A 11 -7.49 18.61 1.22
C VAL A 11 -6.59 19.74 0.73
N MET A 12 -5.49 19.41 0.05
CA MET A 12 -4.58 20.41 -0.53
C MET A 12 -5.29 21.33 -1.51
N LYS A 13 -6.06 20.78 -2.48
CA LYS A 13 -6.83 21.59 -3.45
C LYS A 13 -7.84 22.52 -2.79
N ARG A 14 -8.42 22.15 -1.66
CA ARG A 14 -9.42 22.94 -0.96
C ARG A 14 -8.83 24.03 -0.06
N LEU A 15 -7.70 23.74 0.58
CA LEU A 15 -7.17 24.58 1.66
C LEU A 15 -5.95 25.42 1.28
N LEU A 16 -5.17 24.98 0.28
CA LEU A 16 -3.98 25.72 -0.13
C LEU A 16 -4.38 26.95 -0.96
N PRO A 17 -3.77 28.11 -0.70
CA PRO A 17 -3.90 29.26 -1.58
C PRO A 17 -3.44 28.95 -3.01
N PRO A 18 -3.99 29.60 -4.04
CA PRO A 18 -3.59 29.40 -5.44
C PRO A 18 -2.10 29.66 -5.73
N THR A 19 -1.44 30.40 -4.85
CA THR A 19 0.01 30.67 -4.93
C THR A 19 0.90 29.52 -4.47
N ILE A 20 0.32 28.50 -3.81
CA ILE A 20 1.06 27.34 -3.33
C ILE A 20 0.94 26.20 -4.32
N GLN A 21 2.08 25.75 -4.81
CA GLN A 21 2.18 24.58 -5.69
C GLN A 21 2.18 23.30 -4.86
N ALA A 22 1.49 22.28 -5.35
CA ALA A 22 1.39 20.99 -4.66
C ALA A 22 1.58 19.81 -5.60
N ILE A 23 2.40 18.86 -5.18
CA ILE A 23 2.64 17.58 -5.84
C ILE A 23 2.34 16.49 -4.80
N ALA A 24 1.55 15.50 -5.19
CA ALA A 24 1.30 14.32 -4.37
C ALA A 24 2.36 13.26 -4.67
N THR A 25 3.04 12.76 -3.64
CA THR A 25 4.10 11.76 -3.80
C THR A 25 3.94 10.60 -2.84
N HIS A 26 4.39 9.41 -3.24
CA HIS A 26 4.48 8.22 -2.39
C HIS A 26 5.72 7.40 -2.73
N PRO A 27 6.78 7.42 -1.89
CA PRO A 27 7.80 6.39 -1.95
C PRO A 27 7.16 5.05 -1.57
N MET A 28 7.17 4.07 -2.50
CA MET A 28 6.62 2.73 -2.26
C MET A 28 7.59 1.85 -1.47
N PHE A 29 8.40 2.47 -0.64
CA PHE A 29 9.41 1.85 0.19
C PHE A 29 9.51 2.56 1.55
N GLY A 30 9.91 1.82 2.56
CA GLY A 30 10.20 2.32 3.90
C GLY A 30 11.70 2.41 4.17
N PRO A 31 12.09 2.78 5.41
CA PRO A 31 13.49 2.88 5.81
C PRO A 31 14.28 1.58 5.59
N ASP A 32 13.65 0.43 5.83
CA ASP A 32 14.30 -0.88 5.67
C ASP A 32 14.61 -1.21 4.21
N SER A 33 13.69 -0.86 3.29
CA SER A 33 13.89 -1.10 1.85
C SER A 33 14.81 -0.08 1.19
N GLY A 34 14.86 1.15 1.73
CA GLY A 34 15.67 2.24 1.17
C GLY A 34 17.07 2.38 1.77
N LYS A 35 17.42 1.59 2.80
CA LYS A 35 18.71 1.72 3.52
C LYS A 35 19.95 1.45 2.66
N ASP A 36 19.80 0.60 1.64
CA ASP A 36 20.91 0.19 0.76
C ASP A 36 20.98 1.03 -0.54
N GLY A 37 20.12 2.03 -0.68
CA GLY A 37 20.03 2.93 -1.82
C GLY A 37 18.62 3.07 -2.37
N LEU A 38 18.45 3.99 -3.32
CA LEU A 38 17.15 4.33 -3.91
C LEU A 38 16.98 3.79 -5.33
N GLU A 39 18.03 3.25 -5.94
CA GLU A 39 18.04 2.81 -7.33
C GLU A 39 16.98 1.74 -7.60
N GLY A 40 16.11 2.01 -8.57
CA GLY A 40 15.01 1.12 -8.97
C GLY A 40 13.84 1.04 -7.99
N LEU A 41 13.86 1.79 -6.87
CA LEU A 41 12.72 1.80 -5.95
C LEU A 41 11.57 2.64 -6.50
N PRO A 42 10.32 2.14 -6.46
CA PRO A 42 9.17 2.85 -7.02
C PRO A 42 8.84 4.12 -6.23
N PHE A 43 8.65 5.22 -6.94
CA PHE A 43 8.27 6.51 -6.39
C PHE A 43 7.11 7.11 -7.18
N VAL A 44 5.92 7.10 -6.61
CA VAL A 44 4.72 7.60 -7.27
C VAL A 44 4.61 9.12 -7.17
N MET A 45 4.24 9.76 -8.28
CA MET A 45 4.00 11.20 -8.37
C MET A 45 2.70 11.52 -9.11
N ASP A 46 1.95 12.52 -8.60
CA ASP A 46 0.80 13.14 -9.28
C ASP A 46 0.85 14.66 -9.13
N ASN A 47 0.64 15.38 -10.23
CA ASN A 47 0.59 16.84 -10.21
C ASN A 47 -0.77 17.33 -9.70
N VAL A 48 -0.81 17.85 -8.47
CA VAL A 48 -2.03 18.40 -7.86
C VAL A 48 -2.32 19.82 -8.34
N SER A 49 -1.31 20.71 -8.32
CA SER A 49 -1.42 22.13 -8.69
C SER A 49 -0.06 22.80 -8.97
N ALA A 50 0.97 22.03 -9.32
CA ALA A 50 2.26 22.59 -9.67
C ALA A 50 2.28 23.10 -11.11
N HIS A 51 3.03 24.19 -11.35
CA HIS A 51 3.36 24.62 -12.69
C HIS A 51 4.21 23.59 -13.42
N GLU A 52 4.13 23.57 -14.72
CA GLU A 52 4.82 22.57 -15.55
C GLU A 52 6.34 22.54 -15.32
N GLU A 53 6.96 23.70 -15.15
CA GLU A 53 8.39 23.81 -14.88
C GLU A 53 8.75 23.17 -13.52
N THR A 54 8.00 23.46 -12.47
CA THR A 54 8.19 22.87 -11.13
C THR A 54 7.95 21.36 -11.14
N TRP A 55 6.91 20.93 -11.86
CA TRP A 55 6.61 19.50 -12.02
C TRP A 55 7.76 18.76 -12.67
N ARG A 56 8.23 19.25 -13.84
CA ARG A 56 9.34 18.64 -14.56
C ARG A 56 10.62 18.60 -13.72
N TRP A 57 10.92 19.69 -13.04
CA TRP A 57 12.11 19.75 -12.19
C TRP A 57 12.10 18.63 -11.12
N TRP A 58 10.97 18.40 -10.45
CA TRP A 58 10.88 17.33 -9.46
C TRP A 58 10.92 15.93 -10.07
N VAL A 59 10.32 15.73 -11.24
CA VAL A 59 10.42 14.44 -11.97
C VAL A 59 11.88 14.16 -12.33
N ASP A 60 12.59 15.14 -12.88
CA ASP A 60 13.99 15.01 -13.27
C ASP A 60 14.89 14.77 -12.04
N GLU A 61 14.64 15.48 -10.94
CA GLU A 61 15.39 15.32 -9.70
C GLU A 61 15.28 13.89 -9.14
N PHE A 62 14.07 13.36 -8.98
CA PHE A 62 13.88 12.01 -8.47
C PHE A 62 14.37 10.93 -9.46
N THR A 63 14.27 11.19 -10.75
CA THR A 63 14.87 10.32 -11.78
C THR A 63 16.40 10.32 -11.69
N SER A 64 17.02 11.47 -11.39
CA SER A 64 18.46 11.57 -11.20
C SER A 64 18.98 10.74 -10.02
N TRP A 65 18.13 10.52 -9.02
CA TRP A 65 18.41 9.61 -7.89
C TRP A 65 18.18 8.13 -8.27
N LYS A 66 17.94 7.86 -9.56
CA LYS A 66 17.71 6.52 -10.13
C LYS A 66 16.50 5.78 -9.54
N MET A 67 15.56 6.48 -8.96
CA MET A 67 14.29 5.91 -8.56
C MET A 67 13.43 5.58 -9.80
N ASP A 68 12.57 4.58 -9.68
CA ASP A 68 11.53 4.28 -10.67
C ASP A 68 10.35 5.24 -10.46
N VAL A 69 10.37 6.38 -11.18
CA VAL A 69 9.36 7.44 -11.04
C VAL A 69 8.10 7.07 -11.82
N LEU A 70 7.04 6.72 -11.10
CA LEU A 70 5.75 6.33 -11.62
C LEU A 70 4.78 7.51 -11.61
N MET A 71 4.54 8.10 -12.78
CA MET A 71 3.54 9.18 -12.94
C MET A 71 2.16 8.59 -13.11
N MET A 72 1.30 8.77 -12.12
CA MET A 72 -0.10 8.29 -12.16
C MET A 72 -1.01 9.20 -11.33
N SER A 73 -2.31 9.20 -11.66
CA SER A 73 -3.28 9.97 -10.90
C SER A 73 -3.45 9.44 -9.46
N CYS A 74 -3.81 10.34 -8.54
CA CYS A 74 -4.16 9.96 -7.17
C CYS A 74 -5.23 8.86 -7.11
N ASP A 75 -6.18 8.85 -8.05
CA ASP A 75 -7.22 7.83 -8.14
C ASP A 75 -6.67 6.48 -8.53
N GLN A 76 -5.84 6.43 -9.58
CA GLN A 76 -5.18 5.20 -10.01
C GLN A 76 -4.30 4.65 -8.92
N HIS A 77 -3.47 5.51 -8.28
CA HIS A 77 -2.64 5.11 -7.15
C HIS A 77 -3.46 4.43 -6.04
N ASP A 78 -4.52 5.08 -5.55
CA ASP A 78 -5.29 4.55 -4.42
C ASP A 78 -6.04 3.27 -4.79
N ARG A 79 -6.46 3.12 -6.05
CA ARG A 79 -7.06 1.89 -6.57
C ARG A 79 -6.07 0.72 -6.54
N GLU A 80 -4.87 0.93 -7.07
CA GLU A 80 -3.82 -0.10 -7.10
C GLU A 80 -3.28 -0.39 -5.70
N ALA A 81 -3.04 0.65 -4.90
CA ALA A 81 -2.56 0.52 -3.53
C ALA A 81 -3.53 -0.24 -2.61
N ALA A 82 -4.84 -0.19 -2.85
CA ALA A 82 -5.80 -0.98 -2.09
C ALA A 82 -5.59 -2.49 -2.26
N TRP A 83 -5.26 -2.94 -3.48
CA TRP A 83 -5.07 -4.35 -3.84
C TRP A 83 -3.61 -4.83 -3.78
N SER A 84 -2.70 -3.95 -3.39
CA SER A 84 -1.30 -4.28 -3.10
C SER A 84 -0.99 -4.01 -1.63
N GLN A 85 -0.57 -2.80 -1.27
CA GLN A 85 -0.22 -2.42 0.09
C GLN A 85 -1.40 -2.61 1.07
N GLY A 86 -2.62 -2.18 0.68
CA GLY A 86 -3.81 -2.26 1.52
C GLY A 86 -4.19 -3.68 1.92
N ILE A 87 -4.18 -4.61 0.96
CA ILE A 87 -4.48 -6.03 1.23
C ILE A 87 -3.37 -6.70 2.03
N THR A 88 -2.10 -6.39 1.73
CA THR A 88 -0.94 -6.93 2.46
C THR A 88 -1.01 -6.59 3.95
N HIS A 89 -1.23 -5.30 4.27
CA HIS A 89 -1.39 -4.86 5.67
C HIS A 89 -2.63 -5.48 6.32
N PHE A 90 -3.74 -5.62 5.58
CA PHE A 90 -4.95 -6.21 6.14
C PHE A 90 -4.76 -7.69 6.47
N ILE A 91 -4.17 -8.47 5.55
CA ILE A 91 -3.89 -9.88 5.74
C ILE A 91 -2.87 -10.08 6.87
N GLY A 92 -1.75 -9.35 6.86
CA GLY A 92 -0.71 -9.50 7.88
C GLY A 92 -1.24 -9.24 9.29
N ARG A 93 -2.02 -8.16 9.48
CA ARG A 93 -2.68 -7.87 10.76
C ARG A 93 -3.74 -8.90 11.14
N THR A 94 -4.49 -9.43 10.17
CA THR A 94 -5.47 -10.50 10.43
C THR A 94 -4.79 -11.79 10.86
N LEU A 95 -3.68 -12.15 10.22
CA LEU A 95 -2.92 -13.35 10.57
C LEU A 95 -2.22 -13.21 11.94
N ALA A 96 -1.83 -12.00 12.33
CA ALA A 96 -1.28 -11.73 13.66
C ALA A 96 -2.26 -12.10 14.78
N GLU A 97 -3.58 -11.92 14.58
CA GLU A 97 -4.61 -12.32 15.55
C GLU A 97 -4.66 -13.84 15.82
N LEU A 98 -4.10 -14.65 14.90
CA LEU A 98 -4.02 -16.10 15.08
C LEU A 98 -2.89 -16.51 16.02
N ASN A 99 -2.01 -15.58 16.42
CA ASN A 99 -0.86 -15.81 17.29
C ASN A 99 0.02 -16.98 16.82
N LEU A 100 0.23 -17.10 15.50
CA LEU A 100 1.05 -18.15 14.92
C LEU A 100 2.51 -17.99 15.36
N GLY A 101 3.11 -19.07 15.83
CA GLY A 101 4.49 -19.09 16.33
C GLY A 101 5.46 -19.81 15.40
N SER A 102 6.73 -19.82 15.79
CA SER A 102 7.76 -20.64 15.13
C SER A 102 7.45 -22.12 15.27
N THR A 103 7.72 -22.90 14.21
CA THR A 103 7.54 -24.35 14.21
C THR A 103 8.69 -25.03 13.51
N ARG A 104 9.05 -26.25 13.97
CA ARG A 104 10.04 -27.10 13.30
C ARG A 104 9.57 -27.60 11.91
N LEU A 105 8.27 -27.47 11.62
CA LEU A 105 7.66 -27.85 10.35
C LEU A 105 7.48 -26.66 9.40
N ALA A 106 8.12 -25.53 9.70
CA ALA A 106 8.01 -24.31 8.89
C ALA A 106 8.50 -24.55 7.46
N THR A 107 7.58 -24.57 6.51
CA THR A 107 7.89 -24.54 5.07
C THR A 107 8.39 -23.15 4.66
N LYS A 108 9.01 -23.04 3.47
CA LYS A 108 9.38 -21.74 2.91
C LYS A 108 8.16 -20.82 2.75
N GLY A 109 7.01 -21.36 2.35
CA GLY A 109 5.76 -20.59 2.26
C GLY A 109 5.31 -20.04 3.60
N TYR A 110 5.37 -20.84 4.67
CA TYR A 110 5.07 -20.39 6.03
C TYR A 110 6.02 -19.27 6.50
N GLN A 111 7.33 -19.42 6.23
CA GLN A 111 8.33 -18.40 6.57
C GLN A 111 8.04 -17.07 5.86
N THR A 112 7.69 -17.13 4.56
CA THR A 112 7.31 -15.94 3.78
C THR A 112 6.05 -15.28 4.37
N LEU A 113 5.03 -16.08 4.73
CA LEU A 113 3.81 -15.61 5.36
C LEU A 113 4.10 -14.89 6.69
N MET A 114 4.95 -15.48 7.52
CA MET A 114 5.36 -14.87 8.79
C MET A 114 6.18 -13.59 8.58
N GLY A 115 6.98 -13.50 7.52
CA GLY A 115 7.65 -12.26 7.11
C GLY A 115 6.68 -11.13 6.77
N VAL A 116 5.55 -11.44 6.12
CA VAL A 116 4.48 -10.45 5.88
C VAL A 116 3.85 -9.99 7.20
N VAL A 117 3.59 -10.91 8.13
CA VAL A 117 3.07 -10.55 9.46
C VAL A 117 4.03 -9.63 10.20
N GLU A 118 5.30 -9.98 10.26
CA GLU A 118 6.35 -9.20 10.91
C GLU A 118 6.45 -7.79 10.30
N GLN A 119 6.62 -7.69 8.99
CA GLN A 119 6.72 -6.41 8.28
C GLN A 119 5.54 -5.50 8.57
N THR A 120 4.30 -6.01 8.45
CA THR A 120 3.10 -5.19 8.60
C THR A 120 2.80 -4.85 10.05
N CYS A 121 3.24 -5.67 11.02
CA CYS A 121 3.06 -5.42 12.44
C CYS A 121 4.15 -4.53 13.05
N ASN A 122 5.34 -4.43 12.41
CA ASN A 122 6.37 -3.45 12.77
C ASN A 122 5.97 -2.02 12.42
N ASP A 123 5.11 -1.85 11.41
CA ASP A 123 4.55 -0.54 11.08
C ASP A 123 3.59 -0.06 12.19
N PRO A 124 3.52 1.27 12.44
CA PRO A 124 2.59 1.83 13.41
C PRO A 124 1.14 1.43 13.09
N LEU A 125 0.37 1.08 14.12
CA LEU A 125 -1.04 0.74 13.97
C LEU A 125 -1.86 1.88 13.33
N GLN A 126 -1.45 3.13 13.55
CA GLN A 126 -2.06 4.30 12.92
C GLN A 126 -1.92 4.25 11.39
N LEU A 127 -0.76 3.84 10.86
CA LEU A 127 -0.57 3.67 9.41
C LEU A 127 -1.58 2.66 8.84
N PHE A 128 -1.78 1.53 9.52
CA PHE A 128 -2.79 0.55 9.12
C PHE A 128 -4.19 1.16 9.06
N TYR A 129 -4.60 1.88 10.11
CA TYR A 129 -5.92 2.53 10.13
C TYR A 129 -6.06 3.58 9.04
N ASP A 130 -5.03 4.38 8.79
CA ASP A 130 -5.06 5.42 7.77
C ASP A 130 -5.17 4.83 6.36
N LEU A 131 -4.40 3.78 6.06
CA LEU A 131 -4.51 3.02 4.81
C LEU A 131 -5.92 2.48 4.59
N GLN A 132 -6.52 1.89 5.65
CA GLN A 132 -7.83 1.26 5.55
C GLN A 132 -9.00 2.24 5.58
N ARG A 133 -8.82 3.44 6.14
CA ARG A 133 -9.87 4.45 6.32
C ARG A 133 -9.92 5.47 5.19
N TYR A 134 -8.75 5.99 4.79
CA TYR A 134 -8.69 7.13 3.87
C TYR A 134 -8.52 6.72 2.40
N ASN A 135 -8.15 5.49 2.10
CA ASN A 135 -8.21 4.97 0.74
C ASN A 135 -9.64 4.45 0.47
N PRO A 136 -10.37 5.06 -0.49
CA PRO A 136 -11.78 4.72 -0.73
C PRO A 136 -11.98 3.30 -1.29
N TYR A 137 -10.95 2.68 -1.85
CA TYR A 137 -11.02 1.35 -2.48
C TYR A 137 -10.79 0.19 -1.51
N THR A 138 -10.22 0.43 -0.33
CA THR A 138 -9.93 -0.64 0.64
C THR A 138 -11.18 -1.30 1.21
N LYS A 139 -12.32 -0.61 1.27
CA LYS A 139 -13.59 -1.23 1.66
C LYS A 139 -13.98 -2.34 0.68
N GLN A 140 -13.89 -2.06 -0.63
CA GLN A 140 -14.20 -3.04 -1.67
C GLN A 140 -13.20 -4.20 -1.62
N MET A 141 -11.92 -3.91 -1.43
CA MET A 141 -10.87 -4.93 -1.28
C MET A 141 -11.21 -5.89 -0.12
N ARG A 142 -11.54 -5.38 1.08
CA ARG A 142 -11.91 -6.22 2.23
C ARG A 142 -13.16 -7.07 1.97
N MET A 143 -14.14 -6.51 1.28
CA MET A 143 -15.34 -7.28 0.89
C MET A 143 -15.00 -8.40 -0.09
N GLY A 144 -14.14 -8.13 -1.08
CA GLY A 144 -13.66 -9.13 -2.03
C GLY A 144 -12.87 -10.24 -1.34
N LEU A 145 -11.95 -9.90 -0.44
CA LEU A 145 -11.19 -10.87 0.36
C LEU A 145 -12.11 -11.75 1.22
N ARG A 146 -13.10 -11.14 1.89
CA ARG A 146 -14.10 -11.89 2.66
C ARG A 146 -14.88 -12.86 1.77
N GLY A 147 -15.31 -12.41 0.58
CA GLY A 147 -16.00 -13.26 -0.38
C GLY A 147 -15.15 -14.46 -0.81
N ALA A 148 -13.89 -14.21 -1.18
CA ALA A 148 -12.95 -15.27 -1.55
C ALA A 148 -12.73 -16.28 -0.42
N LEU A 149 -12.61 -15.81 0.83
CA LEU A 149 -12.50 -16.69 2.00
C LEU A 149 -13.72 -17.58 2.18
N VAL A 150 -14.92 -17.01 2.08
CA VAL A 150 -16.19 -17.78 2.18
C VAL A 150 -16.27 -18.84 1.08
N THR A 151 -16.00 -18.47 -0.17
CA THR A 151 -16.02 -19.42 -1.31
C THR A 151 -15.02 -20.57 -1.10
N THR A 152 -13.84 -20.28 -0.58
CA THR A 152 -12.83 -21.33 -0.29
C THR A 152 -13.32 -22.28 0.81
N MET A 153 -13.94 -21.73 1.86
CA MET A 153 -14.48 -22.54 2.96
C MET A 153 -15.64 -23.43 2.50
N GLU A 154 -16.53 -22.90 1.65
CA GLU A 154 -17.66 -23.65 1.08
C GLU A 154 -17.16 -24.80 0.20
N ALA A 155 -16.17 -24.56 -0.66
CA ALA A 155 -15.57 -25.60 -1.49
C ALA A 155 -14.92 -26.72 -0.66
N LEU A 156 -14.29 -26.39 0.48
CA LEU A 156 -13.74 -27.41 1.39
C LEU A 156 -14.84 -28.22 2.06
N LYS A 157 -15.93 -27.59 2.48
CA LYS A 157 -17.08 -28.29 3.10
C LYS A 157 -17.69 -29.33 2.16
N GLU A 158 -17.86 -28.98 0.87
CA GLU A 158 -18.34 -29.93 -0.14
C GLU A 158 -17.42 -31.18 -0.27
N GLN A 159 -16.12 -31.00 -0.11
CA GLN A 159 -15.16 -32.14 -0.14
C GLN A 159 -15.20 -32.98 1.14
N GLU A 160 -15.47 -32.40 2.30
CA GLU A 160 -15.60 -33.10 3.57
C GLU A 160 -16.87 -33.97 3.63
N GLU A 161 -17.96 -33.56 2.95
CA GLU A 161 -19.20 -34.33 2.86
C GLU A 161 -19.09 -35.59 1.95
N ILE A 162 -18.01 -35.71 1.15
CA ILE A 162 -17.74 -36.86 0.28
C ILE A 162 -16.97 -37.97 0.99
N LEU A 163 -16.31 -37.70 2.13
CA LEU A 163 -15.54 -38.61 2.95
C LEU A 163 -16.39 -39.30 4.02
#